data_cd5138bb61d18e87cd2204f8faa210f8
#
_entry.id   cd5138bb61d18e87cd2204f8faa210f8
#
_cell.length_a   1.000
_cell.length_b   1.000
_cell.length_c   1.000
_cell.angle_alpha   90.00
_cell.angle_beta   90.00
_cell.angle_gamma   90.00
#
_symmetry.space_group_name_H-M   'P 1'
#
loop_
_entity.id
_entity.type
_entity.pdbx_description
1 polymer ?
#
loop_
_entity_poly.entity_id
_entity_poly.type
_entity_poly.pdbx_seq_one_letter_code
_entity_poly.pdbx_strand_id
1 'polypeptide(L)'
;MPDIVQDPTGLQVILTDECWRHIVSHHPEMLPLKEFVLATIREPNGIYIGKRDPSRRIYKKNYSEVPSVGNSLDVLVFLGDDGIHVATSYLAAYSLRMLGRLVWPLT
;
A
#
# COMPACT_ATOMS: atom_id res chain seq x y z
N MET A 1 5.68 12.60 13.50
CA MET A 1 4.49 13.16 12.83
C MET A 1 3.90 12.13 11.91
N PRO A 2 2.62 11.85 11.98
CA PRO A 2 1.99 10.95 11.00
C PRO A 2 1.95 11.58 9.62
N ASP A 3 1.96 10.74 8.60
CA ASP A 3 1.74 11.19 7.23
C ASP A 3 0.27 10.97 6.88
N ILE A 4 -0.33 11.97 6.25
CA ILE A 4 -1.71 11.91 5.80
C ILE A 4 -1.72 12.11 4.30
N VAL A 5 -2.29 11.14 3.58
CA VAL A 5 -2.30 11.14 2.12
C VAL A 5 -3.73 10.93 1.63
N GLN A 6 -4.17 11.78 0.72
CA GLN A 6 -5.49 11.61 0.11
C GLN A 6 -5.37 10.65 -1.07
N ASP A 7 -6.23 9.62 -1.08
CA ASP A 7 -6.29 8.69 -2.21
C ASP A 7 -7.17 9.27 -3.33
N PRO A 8 -7.21 8.63 -4.52
CA PRO A 8 -8.00 9.17 -5.63
C PRO A 8 -9.52 9.13 -5.41
N THR A 9 -10.00 8.42 -4.39
CA THR A 9 -11.44 8.43 -4.05
C THR A 9 -11.81 9.55 -3.08
N GLY A 10 -10.81 10.30 -2.58
CA GLY A 10 -11.02 11.37 -1.61
C GLY A 10 -10.81 10.95 -0.16
N LEU A 11 -10.49 9.67 0.08
CA LEU A 11 -10.24 9.17 1.43
C LEU A 11 -8.89 9.67 1.92
N GLN A 12 -8.84 10.17 3.15
CA GLN A 12 -7.57 10.55 3.78
C GLN A 12 -7.02 9.37 4.56
N VAL A 13 -5.87 8.86 4.11
CA VAL A 13 -5.22 7.69 4.67
C VAL A 13 -4.09 8.13 5.57
N ILE A 14 -3.97 7.51 6.74
CA ILE A 14 -3.00 7.90 7.77
C ILE A 14 -1.96 6.80 7.94
N LEU A 15 -0.69 7.17 7.81
CA LEU A 15 0.44 6.33 8.14
C LEU A 15 1.12 6.90 9.37
N THR A 16 0.96 6.23 10.51
CA THR A 16 1.57 6.68 11.75
C THR A 16 3.05 6.31 11.82
N ASP A 17 3.83 7.04 12.62
CA ASP A 17 5.23 6.72 12.83
C ASP A 17 5.39 5.32 13.44
N GLU A 18 4.49 4.96 14.35
CA GLU A 18 4.49 3.64 14.97
C GLU A 18 4.27 2.53 13.96
N CYS A 19 3.28 2.72 13.08
CA CYS A 19 3.00 1.76 12.01
C CYS A 19 4.21 1.64 11.07
N TRP A 20 4.84 2.74 10.72
CA TRP A 20 6.02 2.71 9.86
C TRP A 20 7.16 1.91 10.49
N ARG A 21 7.42 2.10 11.78
CA ARG A 21 8.43 1.31 12.50
C ARG A 21 8.08 -0.18 12.48
N HIS A 22 6.80 -0.50 12.64
CA HIS A 22 6.32 -1.89 12.58
C HIS A 22 6.55 -2.48 11.18
N ILE A 23 6.23 -1.74 10.14
CA ILE A 23 6.45 -2.19 8.75
C ILE A 23 7.92 -2.50 8.53
N VAL A 24 8.82 -1.58 8.88
CA VAL A 24 10.26 -1.74 8.68
C VAL A 24 10.79 -2.91 9.52
N SER A 25 10.24 -3.12 10.70
CA SER A 25 10.63 -4.23 11.57
C SER A 25 10.35 -5.59 10.93
N HIS A 26 9.21 -5.74 10.25
CA HIS A 26 8.83 -7.00 9.60
C HIS A 26 9.31 -7.09 8.15
N HIS A 27 9.51 -5.93 7.51
CA HIS A 27 9.93 -5.83 6.11
C HIS A 27 11.06 -4.80 6.01
N PRO A 28 12.31 -5.19 6.43
CA PRO A 28 13.43 -4.23 6.48
C PRO A 28 13.76 -3.59 5.13
N GLU A 29 13.44 -4.27 4.04
CA GLU A 29 13.63 -3.73 2.69
C GLU A 29 12.81 -2.47 2.44
N MET A 30 11.79 -2.21 3.25
CA MET A 30 10.93 -1.04 3.08
C MET A 30 11.54 0.24 3.64
N LEU A 31 12.62 0.15 4.41
CA LEU A 31 13.19 1.33 5.09
C LEU A 31 13.41 2.53 4.16
N PRO A 32 14.02 2.38 2.96
CA PRO A 32 14.21 3.52 2.06
C PRO A 32 12.99 3.82 1.18
N LEU A 33 11.85 3.16 1.39
CA LEU A 33 10.74 3.17 0.45
C LEU A 33 9.49 3.90 0.94
N LYS A 34 9.59 4.70 2.02
CA LYS A 34 8.42 5.38 2.58
C LYS A 34 7.70 6.25 1.55
N GLU A 35 8.47 6.99 0.73
CA GLU A 35 7.87 7.84 -0.30
C GLU A 35 7.14 7.02 -1.36
N PHE A 36 7.60 5.80 -1.66
CA PHE A 36 6.89 4.91 -2.57
C PHE A 36 5.57 4.43 -1.97
N VAL A 37 5.55 4.18 -0.66
CA VAL A 37 4.33 3.79 0.04
C VAL A 37 3.30 4.93 -0.04
N LEU A 38 3.72 6.16 0.25
CA LEU A 38 2.82 7.32 0.19
C LEU A 38 2.35 7.58 -1.25
N ALA A 39 3.23 7.46 -2.24
CA ALA A 39 2.88 7.63 -3.65
C ALA A 39 1.90 6.55 -4.11
N THR A 40 2.04 5.31 -3.60
CA THR A 40 1.12 4.22 -3.92
C THR A 40 -0.30 4.52 -3.45
N ILE A 41 -0.45 5.17 -2.31
CA ILE A 41 -1.77 5.58 -1.82
C ILE A 41 -2.31 6.73 -2.66
N ARG A 42 -1.48 7.72 -2.98
CA ARG A 42 -1.88 8.92 -3.70
C ARG A 42 -2.24 8.63 -5.15
N GLU A 43 -1.45 7.81 -5.82
CA GLU A 43 -1.59 7.53 -7.24
C GLU A 43 -1.43 6.03 -7.53
N PRO A 44 -2.33 5.19 -7.01
CA PRO A 44 -2.21 3.75 -7.24
C PRO A 44 -2.54 3.37 -8.68
N ASN A 45 -2.06 2.23 -9.14
CA ASN A 45 -2.56 1.62 -10.38
C ASN A 45 -3.98 1.10 -10.16
N GLY A 46 -4.26 0.63 -8.95
CA GLY A 46 -5.60 0.19 -8.58
C GLY A 46 -5.78 0.13 -7.08
N ILE A 47 -7.05 0.22 -6.67
CA ILE A 47 -7.47 0.01 -5.29
C ILE A 47 -8.39 -1.22 -5.32
N TYR A 48 -8.10 -2.18 -4.44
CA TYR A 48 -8.78 -3.47 -4.40
C TYR A 48 -9.31 -3.73 -3.01
N ILE A 49 -10.28 -4.63 -2.89
CA ILE A 49 -10.61 -5.25 -1.60
C ILE A 49 -9.81 -6.54 -1.47
N GLY A 50 -9.55 -6.95 -0.23
CA GLY A 50 -8.80 -8.18 0.02
C GLY A 50 -9.57 -9.40 -0.46
N LYS A 51 -8.85 -10.37 -1.03
CA LYS A 51 -9.46 -11.60 -1.53
C LYS A 51 -10.00 -12.47 -0.40
N ARG A 52 -9.24 -12.57 0.70
CA ARG A 52 -9.62 -13.35 1.87
C ARG A 52 -10.40 -12.53 2.90
N ASP A 53 -10.13 -11.23 2.95
CA ASP A 53 -10.80 -10.31 3.88
C ASP A 53 -11.35 -9.14 3.07
N PRO A 54 -12.61 -9.22 2.60
CA PRO A 54 -13.19 -8.17 1.76
C PRO A 54 -13.40 -6.82 2.47
N SER A 55 -13.27 -6.77 3.79
CA SER A 55 -13.34 -5.51 4.53
C SER A 55 -12.05 -4.68 4.41
N ARG A 56 -10.99 -5.30 3.93
CA ARG A 56 -9.67 -4.68 3.86
C ARG A 56 -9.43 -4.05 2.49
N ARG A 57 -9.07 -2.77 2.51
CA ARG A 57 -8.72 -2.03 1.28
C ARG A 57 -7.22 -2.17 1.02
N ILE A 58 -6.85 -2.39 -0.24
CA ILE A 58 -5.46 -2.58 -0.65
C ILE A 58 -5.15 -1.66 -1.82
N TYR A 59 -4.10 -0.85 -1.67
CA TYR A 59 -3.55 -0.02 -2.75
C TYR A 59 -2.41 -0.78 -3.41
N LYS A 60 -2.36 -0.72 -4.73
CA LYS A 60 -1.30 -1.38 -5.50
C LYS A 60 -0.73 -0.42 -6.52
N LYS A 61 0.61 -0.39 -6.63
CA LYS A 61 1.28 0.29 -7.71
C LYS A 61 2.54 -0.47 -8.11
N ASN A 62 2.72 -0.68 -9.41
CA ASN A 62 3.92 -1.29 -9.95
C ASN A 62 4.97 -0.21 -10.20
N TYR A 63 6.20 -0.51 -9.84
CA TYR A 63 7.36 0.33 -10.10
C TYR A 63 8.35 -0.46 -10.95
N SER A 64 8.83 0.14 -12.04
CA SER A 64 9.76 -0.51 -12.96
C SER A 64 11.11 -0.81 -12.31
N GLU A 65 11.50 0.01 -11.33
CA GLU A 65 12.72 -0.17 -10.58
C GLU A 65 12.49 0.31 -9.15
N VAL A 66 12.89 -0.52 -8.20
CA VAL A 66 12.74 -0.22 -6.78
C VAL A 66 14.13 -0.01 -6.18
N PRO A 67 14.39 1.15 -5.53
CA PRO A 67 15.69 1.39 -4.87
C PRO A 67 16.06 0.23 -3.94
N SER A 68 17.32 -0.17 -3.98
CA SER A 68 17.91 -1.28 -3.20
C SER A 68 17.48 -2.68 -3.64
N VAL A 69 16.47 -2.80 -4.52
CA VAL A 69 16.03 -4.08 -5.07
C VAL A 69 16.38 -4.22 -6.55
N GLY A 70 16.16 -3.15 -7.34
CA GLY A 70 16.52 -3.10 -8.75
C GLY A 70 15.56 -3.79 -9.70
N ASN A 71 14.52 -4.45 -9.19
CA ASN A 71 13.56 -5.19 -10.00
C ASN A 71 12.21 -4.52 -10.03
N SER A 72 11.43 -4.80 -11.07
CA SER A 72 10.05 -4.38 -11.15
C SER A 72 9.21 -5.17 -10.12
N LEU A 73 8.61 -4.45 -9.18
CA LEU A 73 7.78 -5.05 -8.14
C LEU A 73 6.58 -4.16 -7.87
N ASP A 74 5.53 -4.78 -7.33
CA ASP A 74 4.39 -4.04 -6.83
C ASP A 74 4.64 -3.62 -5.39
N VAL A 75 4.30 -2.36 -5.08
CA VAL A 75 4.17 -1.92 -3.71
C VAL A 75 2.70 -2.11 -3.33
N LEU A 76 2.46 -2.85 -2.27
CA LEU A 76 1.12 -3.05 -1.71
C LEU A 76 1.00 -2.30 -0.40
N VAL A 77 -0.12 -1.64 -0.19
CA VAL A 77 -0.43 -0.95 1.07
C VAL A 77 -1.80 -1.42 1.53
N PHE A 78 -1.85 -2.00 2.74
CA PHE A 78 -3.07 -2.55 3.33
C PHE A 78 -3.57 -1.62 4.42
N LEU A 79 -4.85 -1.26 4.36
CA LEU A 79 -5.49 -0.54 5.47
C LEU A 79 -5.94 -1.51 6.54
N GLY A 80 -6.06 -1.01 7.76
CA GLY A 80 -6.59 -1.77 8.89
C GLY A 80 -8.12 -1.80 8.89
N ASP A 81 -8.69 -2.32 9.98
CA ASP A 81 -10.13 -2.52 10.12
C ASP A 81 -10.91 -1.21 10.15
N ASP A 82 -10.28 -0.11 10.56
CA ASP A 82 -10.95 1.21 10.58
C ASP A 82 -11.09 1.82 9.18
N GLY A 83 -10.39 1.27 8.19
CA GLY A 83 -10.46 1.74 6.81
C GLY A 83 -9.73 3.04 6.52
N ILE A 84 -8.96 3.58 7.47
CA ILE A 84 -8.24 4.85 7.28
C ILE A 84 -6.77 4.78 7.67
N HIS A 85 -6.39 3.90 8.60
CA HIS A 85 -4.99 3.77 9.01
C HIS A 85 -4.32 2.65 8.23
N VAL A 86 -3.08 2.90 7.80
CA VAL A 86 -2.26 1.85 7.20
C VAL A 86 -1.96 0.79 8.26
N ALA A 87 -2.14 -0.47 7.90
CA ALA A 87 -1.80 -1.61 8.77
C ALA A 87 -0.45 -2.20 8.41
N THR A 88 -0.18 -2.37 7.12
CA THR A 88 1.10 -2.90 6.65
C THR A 88 1.35 -2.51 5.19
N SER A 89 2.59 -2.69 4.74
CA SER A 89 2.99 -2.48 3.37
C SER A 89 4.20 -3.35 3.07
N TYR A 90 4.28 -3.89 1.87
CA TYR A 90 5.45 -4.68 1.45
C TYR A 90 5.51 -4.77 -0.07
N LEU A 91 6.62 -5.33 -0.58
CA LEU A 91 6.86 -5.54 -2.00
C LEU A 91 6.38 -6.93 -2.40
N ALA A 92 5.76 -7.03 -3.56
CA ALA A 92 5.26 -8.31 -4.07
C ALA A 92 5.49 -8.45 -5.57
N ALA A 93 5.95 -9.64 -5.99
CA ALA A 93 6.10 -9.97 -7.40
C ALA A 93 4.79 -10.51 -7.99
N TYR A 94 3.97 -11.16 -7.17
CA TYR A 94 2.73 -11.82 -7.60
C TYR A 94 1.58 -11.37 -6.71
N SER A 95 1.23 -10.09 -6.82
CA SER A 95 0.24 -9.48 -5.93
C SER A 95 -1.20 -9.96 -6.17
N LEU A 96 -1.49 -10.50 -7.36
CA LEU A 96 -2.86 -10.92 -7.71
C LEU A 96 -3.46 -11.95 -6.77
N ARG A 97 -2.62 -12.71 -6.06
CA ARG A 97 -3.10 -13.71 -5.10
C ARG A 97 -3.85 -13.10 -3.93
N MET A 98 -3.54 -11.85 -3.59
CA MET A 98 -4.09 -11.18 -2.42
C MET A 98 -5.21 -10.22 -2.76
N LEU A 99 -5.36 -9.92 -4.05
CA LEU A 99 -6.29 -8.90 -4.51
C LEU A 99 -7.63 -9.53 -4.91
N GLY A 100 -8.69 -9.00 -4.33
CA GLY A 100 -10.05 -9.34 -4.71
C GLY A 100 -10.58 -8.38 -5.76
N ARG A 101 -11.82 -7.92 -5.58
CA ARG A 101 -12.48 -7.05 -6.54
C ARG A 101 -11.80 -5.69 -6.65
N LEU A 102 -11.65 -5.19 -7.87
CA LEU A 102 -11.16 -3.83 -8.14
C LEU A 102 -12.24 -2.82 -7.72
N VAL A 103 -11.84 -1.85 -6.91
CA VAL A 103 -12.72 -0.78 -6.42
C VAL A 103 -12.48 0.51 -7.20
N TRP A 104 -11.24 0.77 -7.58
CA TRP A 104 -10.86 1.97 -8.32
C TRP A 104 -9.70 1.61 -9.26
N PRO A 105 -9.64 2.16 -10.48
CA PRO A 105 -10.64 3.02 -11.09
C PRO A 105 -11.90 2.26 -11.49
N LEU A 106 -13.01 2.99 -11.51
CA LEU A 106 -14.25 2.46 -12.07
C LEU A 106 -14.25 2.74 -13.56
N THR A 107 -14.42 1.70 -14.34
CA THR A 107 -14.42 1.83 -15.80
C THR A 107 -15.80 1.56 -16.36
#